data_263c82779b808b1e954d824e035ad1b5
#
_entry.id   263c82779b808b1e954d824e035ad1b5
#
_cell.length_a   1.000
_cell.length_b   1.000
_cell.length_c   1.000
_cell.angle_alpha   90.00
_cell.angle_beta   90.00
_cell.angle_gamma   90.00
#
_symmetry.space_group_name_H-M   'P 1'
#
loop_
_entity.id
_entity.type
_entity.pdbx_description
1 polymer ?
#
loop_
_entity_poly.entity_id
_entity_poly.type
_entity_poly.pdbx_seq_one_letter_code
_entity_poly.pdbx_strand_id
1 'polypeptide(L)'
;YLAHHGCGVLAVDLPGHGRSAGPVHDTIESMAAWVLDLMTAAGAARAAIVGHSMGSLIALEAAGQAPDRVERVALCGCAFPMKVSDVLLNAARDDEPRAFDMIDLWSHSGINHRPGNPGPGFSVYNENLRLMQRQAPGVLFNDFSACNAYAGGLERAKALQCPALFVSGARDQMTPPKAARGLAQA
;
A
#
# COMPACT_ATOMS: atom_id res chain seq x y z
N TYR A 1 -11.27 13.28 7.33
CA TYR A 1 -12.08 13.85 6.23
C TYR A 1 -13.29 12.95 5.95
N LEU A 2 -13.10 11.71 5.50
CA LEU A 2 -14.20 10.82 5.10
C LEU A 2 -15.23 10.60 6.20
N ALA A 3 -14.81 10.40 7.45
CA ALA A 3 -15.71 10.24 8.59
C ALA A 3 -16.60 11.48 8.80
N HIS A 4 -16.06 12.70 8.62
CA HIS A 4 -16.84 13.93 8.69
C HIS A 4 -17.85 14.10 7.54
N HIS A 5 -17.70 13.31 6.47
CA HIS A 5 -18.61 13.29 5.31
C HIS A 5 -19.56 12.08 5.33
N GLY A 6 -19.83 11.53 6.51
CA GLY A 6 -20.85 10.50 6.72
C GLY A 6 -20.41 9.07 6.36
N CYS A 7 -19.11 8.84 6.15
CA CYS A 7 -18.60 7.49 5.92
C CYS A 7 -18.18 6.83 7.24
N GLY A 8 -18.54 5.56 7.43
CA GLY A 8 -17.83 4.70 8.39
C GLY A 8 -16.42 4.45 7.85
N VAL A 9 -15.38 4.65 8.69
CA VAL A 9 -13.98 4.52 8.25
C VAL A 9 -13.21 3.63 9.21
N LEU A 10 -12.52 2.63 8.64
CA LEU A 10 -11.52 1.81 9.32
C LEU A 10 -10.17 2.11 8.67
N ALA A 11 -9.24 2.65 9.44
CA ALA A 11 -7.83 2.73 9.07
C ALA A 11 -7.11 1.60 9.81
N VAL A 12 -6.60 0.62 9.06
CA VAL A 12 -6.13 -0.64 9.64
C VAL A 12 -4.62 -0.78 9.52
N ASP A 13 -4.02 -1.38 10.53
CA ASP A 13 -2.68 -1.95 10.44
C ASP A 13 -2.83 -3.43 10.06
N LEU A 14 -2.08 -3.92 9.08
CA LEU A 14 -2.07 -5.33 8.73
C LEU A 14 -1.48 -6.19 9.87
N PRO A 15 -1.73 -7.50 9.94
CA PRO A 15 -1.11 -8.37 10.94
C PRO A 15 0.42 -8.22 10.97
N GLY A 16 0.97 -8.09 12.15
CA GLY A 16 2.41 -7.84 12.35
C GLY A 16 2.87 -6.40 12.10
N HIS A 17 1.95 -5.50 11.71
CA HIS A 17 2.24 -4.09 11.48
C HIS A 17 1.65 -3.22 12.58
N GLY A 18 2.33 -2.12 12.91
CA GLY A 18 1.83 -1.07 13.79
C GLY A 18 1.30 -1.60 15.12
N ARG A 19 -0.03 -1.54 15.30
CA ARG A 19 -0.72 -2.01 16.52
C ARG A 19 -1.36 -3.38 16.38
N SER A 20 -1.37 -3.95 15.17
CA SER A 20 -2.00 -5.25 14.93
C SER A 20 -1.07 -6.38 15.34
N ALA A 21 -1.56 -7.26 16.20
CA ALA A 21 -0.87 -8.48 16.60
C ALA A 21 -0.92 -9.54 15.50
N GLY A 22 -0.14 -10.59 15.68
CA GLY A 22 -0.10 -11.75 14.82
C GLY A 22 1.13 -11.75 13.90
N PRO A 23 1.36 -12.87 13.20
CA PRO A 23 2.42 -12.96 12.22
C PRO A 23 2.07 -12.11 10.99
N VAL A 24 3.10 -11.59 10.30
CA VAL A 24 2.93 -10.98 8.99
C VAL A 24 2.42 -12.01 7.97
N HIS A 25 1.60 -11.56 7.04
CA HIS A 25 1.27 -12.35 5.86
C HIS A 25 2.36 -12.17 4.80
N ASP A 26 2.69 -13.22 4.09
CA ASP A 26 3.81 -13.28 3.15
C ASP A 26 3.39 -13.14 1.66
N THR A 27 2.08 -13.03 1.39
CA THR A 27 1.54 -12.86 0.05
C THR A 27 0.45 -11.79 0.01
N ILE A 28 0.31 -11.12 -1.13
CA ILE A 28 -0.77 -10.15 -1.37
C ILE A 28 -2.13 -10.83 -1.24
N GLU A 29 -2.24 -12.08 -1.70
CA GLU A 29 -3.46 -12.87 -1.65
C GLU A 29 -3.92 -13.14 -0.20
N SER A 30 -3.00 -13.50 0.69
CA SER A 30 -3.30 -13.73 2.11
C SER A 30 -3.63 -12.43 2.86
N MET A 31 -2.94 -11.34 2.52
CA MET A 31 -3.27 -10.01 3.06
C MET A 31 -4.67 -9.56 2.63
N ALA A 32 -5.05 -9.82 1.38
CA ALA A 32 -6.39 -9.52 0.87
C ALA A 32 -7.49 -10.35 1.57
N ALA A 33 -7.25 -11.64 1.76
CA ALA A 33 -8.16 -12.51 2.51
C ALA A 33 -8.36 -12.00 3.94
N TRP A 34 -7.28 -11.61 4.61
CA TRP A 34 -7.36 -11.02 5.95
C TRP A 34 -8.19 -9.72 5.99
N VAL A 35 -8.07 -8.85 4.99
CA VAL A 35 -8.91 -7.64 4.88
C VAL A 35 -10.39 -7.99 4.78
N LEU A 36 -10.74 -9.03 4.01
CA LEU A 36 -12.12 -9.52 3.90
C LEU A 36 -12.63 -10.11 5.22
N ASP A 37 -11.79 -10.82 5.95
CA ASP A 37 -12.10 -11.35 7.29
C ASP A 37 -12.31 -10.21 8.29
N LEU A 38 -11.47 -9.18 8.24
CA LEU A 38 -11.63 -7.98 9.06
C LEU A 38 -12.96 -7.27 8.76
N MET A 39 -13.35 -7.14 7.49
CA MET A 39 -14.67 -6.59 7.14
C MET A 39 -15.80 -7.40 7.80
N THR A 40 -15.69 -8.71 7.81
CA THR A 40 -16.65 -9.60 8.47
C THR A 40 -16.68 -9.36 9.98
N ALA A 41 -15.52 -9.33 10.62
CA ALA A 41 -15.40 -9.09 12.07
C ALA A 41 -15.92 -7.69 12.47
N ALA A 42 -15.79 -6.70 11.59
CA ALA A 42 -16.31 -5.36 11.80
C ALA A 42 -17.82 -5.21 11.47
N GLY A 43 -18.49 -6.28 11.05
CA GLY A 43 -19.89 -6.24 10.64
C GLY A 43 -20.15 -5.51 9.32
N ALA A 44 -19.11 -5.26 8.52
CA ALA A 44 -19.22 -4.63 7.22
C ALA A 44 -19.53 -5.67 6.14
N ALA A 45 -20.78 -5.78 5.75
CA ALA A 45 -21.19 -6.68 4.67
C ALA A 45 -20.53 -6.32 3.34
N ARG A 46 -20.42 -5.01 3.06
CA ARG A 46 -19.78 -4.43 1.88
C ARG A 46 -18.98 -3.19 2.26
N ALA A 47 -17.91 -2.90 1.53
CA ALA A 47 -17.11 -1.70 1.74
C ALA A 47 -16.41 -1.24 0.45
N ALA A 48 -16.06 0.05 0.42
CA ALA A 48 -15.04 0.56 -0.48
C ALA A 48 -13.66 0.32 0.15
N ILE A 49 -12.68 -0.11 -0.63
CA ILE A 49 -11.31 -0.35 -0.16
C ILE A 49 -10.38 0.69 -0.80
N VAL A 50 -9.61 1.37 0.04
CA VAL A 50 -8.58 2.31 -0.40
C VAL A 50 -7.22 1.73 -0.04
N GLY A 51 -6.37 1.52 -1.01
CA GLY A 51 -5.02 0.99 -0.82
C GLY A 51 -3.95 1.91 -1.43
N HIS A 52 -2.85 2.09 -0.71
CA HIS A 52 -1.69 2.82 -1.18
C HIS A 52 -0.50 1.86 -1.38
N SER A 53 0.23 2.01 -2.48
CA SER A 53 1.41 1.18 -2.81
C SER A 53 1.05 -0.32 -2.74
N MET A 54 1.71 -1.13 -1.90
CA MET A 54 1.35 -2.52 -1.64
C MET A 54 -0.16 -2.68 -1.33
N GLY A 55 -0.72 -1.78 -0.54
CA GLY A 55 -2.15 -1.78 -0.23
C GLY A 55 -3.05 -1.65 -1.46
N SER A 56 -2.57 -1.06 -2.56
CA SER A 56 -3.32 -1.01 -3.82
C SER A 56 -3.44 -2.39 -4.48
N LEU A 57 -2.41 -3.22 -4.38
CA LEU A 57 -2.46 -4.60 -4.84
C LEU A 57 -3.39 -5.44 -3.96
N ILE A 58 -3.34 -5.23 -2.64
CA ILE A 58 -4.24 -5.88 -1.67
C ILE A 58 -5.70 -5.50 -1.96
N ALA A 59 -5.99 -4.23 -2.23
CA ALA A 59 -7.34 -3.76 -2.55
C ALA A 59 -7.88 -4.39 -3.83
N LEU A 60 -7.04 -4.46 -4.87
CA LEU A 60 -7.38 -5.10 -6.15
C LEU A 60 -7.63 -6.59 -5.97
N GLU A 61 -6.75 -7.27 -5.23
CA GLU A 61 -6.86 -8.72 -4.95
C GLU A 61 -8.12 -9.03 -4.13
N ALA A 62 -8.42 -8.24 -3.08
CA ALA A 62 -9.63 -8.40 -2.28
C ALA A 62 -10.91 -8.24 -3.11
N ALA A 63 -10.95 -7.27 -4.03
CA ALA A 63 -12.07 -7.08 -4.94
C ALA A 63 -12.24 -8.27 -5.90
N GLY A 64 -11.15 -8.89 -6.33
CA GLY A 64 -11.17 -10.10 -7.15
C GLY A 64 -11.57 -11.35 -6.38
N GLN A 65 -11.17 -11.47 -5.11
CA GLN A 65 -11.55 -12.60 -4.25
C GLN A 65 -13.02 -12.57 -3.83
N ALA A 66 -13.57 -11.39 -3.60
CA ALA A 66 -14.94 -11.21 -3.10
C ALA A 66 -15.66 -10.03 -3.79
N PRO A 67 -16.00 -10.16 -5.08
CA PRO A 67 -16.57 -9.07 -5.87
C PRO A 67 -17.90 -8.55 -5.29
N ASP A 68 -18.69 -9.42 -4.65
CA ASP A 68 -19.95 -9.01 -4.01
C ASP A 68 -19.75 -8.20 -2.72
N ARG A 69 -18.55 -8.25 -2.13
CA ARG A 69 -18.19 -7.58 -0.88
C ARG A 69 -17.52 -6.22 -1.09
N VAL A 70 -16.88 -6.01 -2.24
CA VAL A 70 -16.14 -4.78 -2.52
C VAL A 70 -16.91 -3.90 -3.48
N GLU A 71 -17.37 -2.74 -2.99
CA GLU A 71 -18.20 -1.81 -3.77
C GLU A 71 -17.41 -0.95 -4.74
N ARG A 72 -16.21 -0.59 -4.38
CA ARG A 72 -15.28 0.28 -5.13
C ARG A 72 -13.88 0.09 -4.63
N VAL A 73 -12.90 0.37 -5.46
CA VAL A 73 -11.49 0.42 -5.05
C VAL A 73 -10.87 1.77 -5.41
N ALA A 74 -10.02 2.29 -4.53
CA ALA A 74 -9.13 3.38 -4.85
C ALA A 74 -7.67 2.88 -4.72
N LEU A 75 -6.95 2.92 -5.83
CA LEU A 75 -5.60 2.40 -5.99
C LEU A 75 -4.63 3.58 -6.07
N CYS A 76 -4.07 3.95 -4.91
CA CYS A 76 -3.18 5.10 -4.78
C CYS A 76 -1.72 4.65 -4.93
N GLY A 77 -0.94 5.32 -5.76
CA GLY A 77 0.46 4.95 -5.99
C GLY A 77 0.60 3.50 -6.42
N CYS A 78 -0.20 3.07 -7.38
CA CYS A 78 -0.26 1.68 -7.85
C CYS A 78 0.76 1.44 -8.97
N ALA A 79 1.37 0.27 -8.95
CA ALA A 79 2.22 -0.24 -10.03
C ALA A 79 1.97 -1.73 -10.25
N PHE A 80 2.03 -2.18 -11.50
CA PHE A 80 2.01 -3.61 -11.81
C PHE A 80 2.81 -3.93 -13.08
N PRO A 81 3.71 -4.92 -13.04
CA PRO A 81 4.16 -5.59 -11.82
C PRO A 81 4.85 -4.60 -10.85
N MET A 82 4.66 -4.82 -9.53
CA MET A 82 5.30 -3.98 -8.51
C MET A 82 6.67 -4.58 -8.15
N LYS A 83 7.63 -4.35 -9.03
CA LYS A 83 8.99 -4.86 -8.85
C LYS A 83 9.80 -3.96 -7.92
N VAL A 84 10.35 -4.56 -6.90
CA VAL A 84 11.30 -3.94 -5.99
C VAL A 84 12.72 -4.18 -6.52
N SER A 85 13.54 -3.13 -6.60
CA SER A 85 14.93 -3.29 -7.05
C SER A 85 15.73 -4.17 -6.10
N ASP A 86 16.67 -4.95 -6.65
CA ASP A 86 17.52 -5.83 -5.83
C ASP A 86 18.29 -5.05 -4.76
N VAL A 87 18.72 -3.82 -5.06
CA VAL A 87 19.44 -2.96 -4.12
C VAL A 87 18.55 -2.63 -2.91
N LEU A 88 17.28 -2.27 -3.13
CA LEU A 88 16.34 -1.97 -2.06
C LEU A 88 15.93 -3.23 -1.30
N LEU A 89 15.68 -4.33 -2.01
CA LEU A 89 15.29 -5.60 -1.39
C LEU A 89 16.42 -6.16 -0.50
N ASN A 90 17.65 -6.11 -0.97
CA ASN A 90 18.81 -6.53 -0.18
C ASN A 90 19.03 -5.60 1.02
N ALA A 91 18.87 -4.28 0.87
CA ALA A 91 18.94 -3.36 1.99
C ALA A 91 17.85 -3.66 3.03
N ALA A 92 16.61 -3.91 2.60
CA ALA A 92 15.52 -4.26 3.52
C ALA A 92 15.78 -5.56 4.30
N ARG A 93 16.53 -6.50 3.72
CA ARG A 93 16.90 -7.75 4.39
C ARG A 93 18.09 -7.60 5.33
N ASP A 94 19.15 -6.90 4.89
CA ASP A 94 20.47 -6.94 5.51
C ASP A 94 20.83 -5.65 6.27
N ASP A 95 20.19 -4.52 5.93
CA ASP A 95 20.45 -3.18 6.49
C ASP A 95 19.16 -2.33 6.40
N GLU A 96 18.17 -2.71 7.20
CA GLU A 96 16.84 -2.10 7.17
C GLU A 96 16.86 -0.57 7.37
N PRO A 97 17.68 0.03 8.24
CA PRO A 97 17.81 1.48 8.33
C PRO A 97 18.18 2.15 7.00
N ARG A 98 19.10 1.54 6.25
CA ARG A 98 19.47 2.02 4.92
C ARG A 98 18.29 1.92 3.93
N ALA A 99 17.49 0.86 4.03
CA ALA A 99 16.29 0.74 3.21
C ALA A 99 15.29 1.87 3.52
N PHE A 100 15.10 2.22 4.78
CA PHE A 100 14.24 3.33 5.18
C PHE A 100 14.70 4.67 4.57
N ASP A 101 16.01 4.95 4.63
CA ASP A 101 16.57 6.17 4.03
C ASP A 101 16.37 6.20 2.51
N MET A 102 16.55 5.06 1.83
CA MET A 102 16.32 4.94 0.39
C MET A 102 14.84 5.18 0.03
N ILE A 103 13.91 4.57 0.77
CA ILE A 103 12.47 4.75 0.55
C ILE A 103 12.11 6.21 0.74
N ASP A 104 12.59 6.81 1.81
CA ASP A 104 12.25 8.18 2.16
C ASP A 104 12.79 9.17 1.12
N LEU A 105 14.01 8.95 0.63
CA LEU A 105 14.61 9.73 -0.44
C LEU A 105 13.81 9.63 -1.76
N TRP A 106 13.35 8.43 -2.12
CA TRP A 106 12.68 8.19 -3.41
C TRP A 106 11.18 8.48 -3.38
N SER A 107 10.56 8.41 -2.21
CA SER A 107 9.12 8.69 -2.04
C SER A 107 8.79 10.17 -2.01
N HIS A 108 9.76 11.05 -1.80
CA HIS A 108 9.53 12.47 -1.64
C HIS A 108 10.14 13.29 -2.78
N SER A 109 9.43 14.34 -3.19
CA SER A 109 9.99 15.31 -4.15
C SER A 109 11.08 16.14 -3.47
N GLY A 110 12.07 16.61 -4.25
CA GLY A 110 13.17 17.45 -3.73
C GLY A 110 12.73 18.73 -2.99
N ILE A 111 11.48 19.16 -3.12
CA ILE A 111 10.90 20.25 -2.35
C ILE A 111 10.72 19.87 -0.88
N ASN A 112 10.35 18.62 -0.61
CA ASN A 112 10.11 18.14 0.76
C ASN A 112 11.40 17.91 1.56
N HIS A 113 12.55 17.88 0.87
CA HIS A 113 13.87 17.78 1.50
C HIS A 113 14.43 19.15 1.94
N ARG A 114 13.75 20.24 1.60
CA ARG A 114 14.24 21.59 1.95
C ARG A 114 13.83 21.98 3.37
N PRO A 115 14.72 22.63 4.16
CA PRO A 115 14.32 23.32 5.36
C PRO A 115 13.29 24.39 4.97
N GLY A 116 12.12 24.37 5.58
CA GLY A 116 11.05 25.33 5.27
C GLY A 116 9.73 24.66 4.89
N ASN A 117 9.45 23.52 5.47
CA ASN A 117 8.11 22.94 5.49
C ASN A 117 7.07 23.98 5.96
N PRO A 118 5.83 23.91 5.43
CA PRO A 118 4.78 24.90 5.70
C PRO A 118 4.39 25.03 7.19
N GLY A 119 4.81 24.11 8.04
CA GLY A 119 4.58 24.18 9.49
C GLY A 119 5.89 24.08 10.27
N PRO A 120 6.18 25.00 11.22
CA PRO A 120 7.33 24.89 12.10
C PRO A 120 7.33 23.56 12.85
N GLY A 121 8.45 22.83 12.81
CA GLY A 121 8.61 21.55 13.49
C GLY A 121 7.93 20.35 12.82
N PHE A 122 7.25 20.52 11.67
CA PHE A 122 6.67 19.45 10.88
C PHE A 122 7.56 19.10 9.68
N SER A 123 7.88 17.83 9.53
CA SER A 123 8.61 17.32 8.36
C SER A 123 7.98 16.02 7.89
N VAL A 124 7.40 16.05 6.69
CA VAL A 124 6.79 14.84 6.07
C VAL A 124 7.83 13.72 5.96
N TYR A 125 9.05 14.07 5.59
CA TYR A 125 10.18 13.15 5.53
C TYR A 125 10.43 12.45 6.88
N ASN A 126 10.61 13.22 7.95
CA ASN A 126 10.87 12.66 9.28
C ASN A 126 9.69 11.85 9.83
N GLU A 127 8.46 12.26 9.56
CA GLU A 127 7.27 11.51 9.99
C GLU A 127 7.18 10.15 9.29
N ASN A 128 7.47 10.10 7.99
CA ASN A 128 7.50 8.85 7.24
C ASN A 128 8.61 7.91 7.76
N LEU A 129 9.82 8.45 7.96
CA LEU A 129 10.92 7.69 8.53
C LEU A 129 10.55 7.09 9.91
N ARG A 130 9.95 7.88 10.79
CA ARG A 130 9.51 7.41 12.11
C ARG A 130 8.43 6.35 12.04
N LEU A 131 7.53 6.41 11.04
CA LEU A 131 6.53 5.36 10.83
C LEU A 131 7.21 4.05 10.45
N MET A 132 8.15 4.08 9.51
CA MET A 132 8.90 2.90 9.10
C MET A 132 9.70 2.30 10.27
N GLN A 133 10.37 3.14 11.07
CA GLN A 133 11.15 2.70 12.24
C GLN A 133 10.33 2.07 13.38
N ARG A 134 9.00 2.21 13.36
CA ARG A 134 8.10 1.56 14.34
C ARG A 134 7.74 0.13 13.97
N GLN A 135 8.02 -0.29 12.76
CA GLN A 135 7.75 -1.66 12.32
C GLN A 135 8.71 -2.65 12.99
N ALA A 136 8.24 -3.86 13.18
CA ALA A 136 9.12 -4.93 13.65
C ALA A 136 10.18 -5.25 12.58
N PRO A 137 11.41 -5.62 12.98
CA PRO A 137 12.46 -6.00 12.03
C PRO A 137 11.99 -7.10 11.09
N GLY A 138 12.33 -6.96 9.80
CA GLY A 138 11.99 -7.92 8.75
C GLY A 138 10.62 -7.75 8.11
N VAL A 139 9.72 -6.94 8.67
CA VAL A 139 8.40 -6.67 8.08
C VAL A 139 8.56 -6.03 6.72
N LEU A 140 9.42 -5.03 6.58
CA LEU A 140 9.68 -4.37 5.30
C LEU A 140 10.16 -5.34 4.21
N PHE A 141 11.08 -6.24 4.56
CA PHE A 141 11.57 -7.25 3.62
C PHE A 141 10.47 -8.23 3.20
N ASN A 142 9.62 -8.66 4.14
CA ASN A 142 8.45 -9.49 3.86
C ASN A 142 7.53 -8.82 2.84
N ASP A 143 7.16 -7.58 3.07
CA ASP A 143 6.23 -6.83 2.25
C ASP A 143 6.74 -6.57 0.84
N PHE A 144 8.01 -6.22 0.72
CA PHE A 144 8.67 -6.06 -0.58
C PHE A 144 8.77 -7.38 -1.34
N SER A 145 9.00 -8.49 -0.62
CA SER A 145 9.01 -9.83 -1.22
C SER A 145 7.63 -10.22 -1.73
N ALA A 146 6.57 -9.94 -0.96
CA ALA A 146 5.19 -10.15 -1.38
C ALA A 146 4.83 -9.34 -2.63
N CYS A 147 5.18 -8.04 -2.66
CA CYS A 147 4.97 -7.18 -3.83
C CYS A 147 5.70 -7.73 -5.07
N ASN A 148 6.95 -8.15 -4.89
CA ASN A 148 7.81 -8.63 -5.97
C ASN A 148 7.33 -9.96 -6.56
N ALA A 149 6.73 -10.80 -5.72
CA ALA A 149 6.20 -12.12 -6.11
C ALA A 149 4.80 -12.05 -6.74
N TYR A 150 4.01 -11.01 -6.42
CA TYR A 150 2.63 -10.94 -6.88
C TYR A 150 2.51 -10.85 -8.41
N ALA A 151 1.75 -11.79 -8.99
CA ALA A 151 1.58 -11.94 -10.43
C ALA A 151 0.11 -11.80 -10.90
N GLY A 152 -0.87 -11.85 -10.00
CA GLY A 152 -2.30 -11.92 -10.33
C GLY A 152 -2.94 -10.62 -10.81
N GLY A 153 -2.26 -9.48 -10.74
CA GLY A 153 -2.89 -8.16 -10.88
C GLY A 153 -3.67 -7.93 -12.17
N LEU A 154 -3.17 -8.33 -13.34
CA LEU A 154 -3.89 -8.15 -14.60
C LEU A 154 -5.15 -9.02 -14.70
N GLU A 155 -5.10 -10.23 -14.19
CA GLU A 155 -6.27 -11.12 -14.18
C GLU A 155 -7.35 -10.55 -13.26
N ARG A 156 -6.95 -10.04 -12.08
CA ARG A 156 -7.86 -9.39 -11.15
C ARG A 156 -8.45 -8.10 -11.72
N ALA A 157 -7.66 -7.30 -12.42
CA ALA A 157 -8.15 -6.08 -13.06
C ALA A 157 -9.20 -6.39 -14.14
N LYS A 158 -8.97 -7.40 -14.98
CA LYS A 158 -9.94 -7.85 -15.99
C LYS A 158 -11.23 -8.41 -15.40
N ALA A 159 -11.14 -9.05 -14.24
CA ALA A 159 -12.28 -9.65 -13.54
C ALA A 159 -12.99 -8.68 -12.59
N LEU A 160 -12.55 -7.44 -12.49
CA LEU A 160 -13.08 -6.47 -11.55
C LEU A 160 -14.55 -6.12 -11.87
N GLN A 161 -15.42 -6.23 -10.86
CA GLN A 161 -16.87 -5.97 -11.01
C GLN A 161 -17.31 -4.65 -10.36
N CYS A 162 -16.39 -3.85 -9.87
CA CYS A 162 -16.68 -2.58 -9.21
C CYS A 162 -15.89 -1.43 -9.83
N PRO A 163 -16.34 -0.17 -9.64
CA PRO A 163 -15.57 0.99 -10.09
C PRO A 163 -14.20 1.07 -9.42
N ALA A 164 -13.17 1.38 -10.21
CA ALA A 164 -11.81 1.59 -9.76
C ALA A 164 -11.35 3.03 -10.01
N LEU A 165 -10.77 3.64 -8.99
CA LEU A 165 -10.12 4.94 -9.08
C LEU A 165 -8.61 4.76 -8.96
N PHE A 166 -7.85 5.23 -9.95
CA PHE A 166 -6.40 5.31 -9.88
C PHE A 166 -5.96 6.72 -9.46
N VAL A 167 -5.15 6.81 -8.41
CA VAL A 167 -4.57 8.07 -7.94
C VAL A 167 -3.05 7.94 -8.00
N SER A 168 -2.41 8.72 -8.84
CA SER A 168 -0.95 8.67 -9.05
C SER A 168 -0.33 10.05 -8.91
N GLY A 169 0.79 10.13 -8.22
CA GLY A 169 1.61 11.34 -8.20
C GLY A 169 2.28 11.54 -9.56
N ALA A 170 2.14 12.73 -10.15
CA ALA A 170 2.72 13.00 -11.47
C ALA A 170 4.25 12.85 -11.53
N ARG A 171 4.92 12.98 -10.38
CA ARG A 171 6.38 12.87 -10.22
C ARG A 171 6.79 11.72 -9.30
N ASP A 172 5.90 10.76 -9.08
CA ASP A 172 6.17 9.58 -8.27
C ASP A 172 7.27 8.74 -8.92
N GLN A 173 8.33 8.47 -8.17
CA GLN A 173 9.48 7.67 -8.64
C GLN A 173 9.38 6.21 -8.18
N MET A 174 8.66 5.93 -7.11
CA MET A 174 8.46 4.57 -6.59
C MET A 174 7.42 3.82 -7.44
N THR A 175 6.27 4.49 -7.70
CA THR A 175 5.16 3.93 -8.47
C THR A 175 4.72 4.95 -9.55
N PRO A 176 5.54 5.15 -10.58
CA PRO A 176 5.25 6.16 -11.58
C PRO A 176 3.95 5.87 -12.34
N PRO A 177 3.18 6.91 -12.75
CA PRO A 177 1.86 6.74 -13.38
C PRO A 177 1.83 5.75 -14.55
N LYS A 178 2.94 5.65 -15.29
CA LYS A 178 3.07 4.69 -16.40
C LYS A 178 2.99 3.22 -15.96
N ALA A 179 3.37 2.93 -14.71
CA ALA A 179 3.38 1.55 -14.19
C ALA A 179 1.97 1.04 -13.84
N ALA A 180 0.98 1.91 -13.68
CA ALA A 180 -0.42 1.53 -13.45
C ALA A 180 -1.23 1.37 -14.75
N ARG A 181 -0.70 1.80 -15.91
CA ARG A 181 -1.47 1.84 -17.18
C ARG A 181 -2.01 0.48 -17.60
N GLY A 182 -1.23 -0.59 -17.41
CA GLY A 182 -1.67 -1.93 -17.77
C GLY A 182 -2.91 -2.37 -16.98
N LEU A 183 -2.97 -2.05 -15.68
CA LEU A 183 -4.15 -2.32 -14.87
C LEU A 183 -5.34 -1.44 -15.25
N ALA A 184 -5.10 -0.16 -15.54
CA ALA A 184 -6.16 0.78 -15.88
C ALA A 184 -6.79 0.54 -17.26
N GLN A 185 -6.13 -0.22 -18.12
CA GLN A 185 -6.60 -0.59 -19.47
C GLN A 185 -7.22 -1.99 -19.52
N ALA A 186 -7.06 -2.80 -18.48
CA ALA A 186 -7.55 -4.16 -18.42
C ALA A 186 -9.03 -4.23 -18.02
#